data_4756cf8b7d737c0c011484e7645f1e38
#
_entry.id   4756cf8b7d737c0c011484e7645f1e38
#
_cell.length_a   1.000
_cell.length_b   1.000
_cell.length_c   1.000
_cell.angle_alpha   90.00
_cell.angle_beta   90.00
_cell.angle_gamma   90.00
#
_symmetry.space_group_name_H-M   'P 1'
#
loop_
_entity.id
_entity.type
_entity.pdbx_description
1 polymer ?
#
loop_
_entity_poly.entity_id
_entity_poly.type
_entity_poly.pdbx_seq_one_letter_code
_entity_poly.pdbx_strand_id
1 'polypeptide(L)'
;ALHHAKKYKRPVHLMGLLTDVQSAHANPKHLYALLDFFRKEEQKEVYLHLFTDGRDSPPHSAVKFLRDLRSNMKNGEKIATIMGRFYAMDRAKLWERTESAYHAMVFGMGHCTATSAEEAISEAYNRGETDEYICPTVISENKKPVATIGDNDAVYFFNARSDRARQITKAFVQSGFETLNG
;
A
#
# COMPACT_ATOMS: atom_id res chain seq x y z
N ALA A 1 14.08 -2.03 -11.49
CA ALA A 1 12.67 -1.59 -11.52
C ALA A 1 12.54 -0.21 -12.19
N LEU A 2 13.20 0.89 -11.69
CA LEU A 2 13.04 2.23 -12.28
C LEU A 2 13.46 2.31 -13.75
N HIS A 3 14.61 1.73 -14.14
CA HIS A 3 15.02 1.67 -15.53
C HIS A 3 13.95 1.00 -16.43
N HIS A 4 13.32 -0.05 -15.93
CA HIS A 4 12.20 -0.72 -16.61
C HIS A 4 11.00 0.23 -16.74
N ALA A 5 10.57 0.87 -15.64
CA ALA A 5 9.46 1.80 -15.66
C ALA A 5 9.69 2.93 -16.68
N LYS A 6 10.86 3.55 -16.68
CA LYS A 6 11.25 4.59 -17.65
C LYS A 6 11.26 4.08 -19.10
N LYS A 7 11.89 2.92 -19.34
CA LYS A 7 11.99 2.31 -20.67
C LYS A 7 10.63 2.03 -21.29
N TYR A 8 9.70 1.52 -20.50
CA TYR A 8 8.38 1.09 -20.97
C TYR A 8 7.26 2.10 -20.67
N LYS A 9 7.60 3.28 -20.12
CA LYS A 9 6.66 4.33 -19.72
C LYS A 9 5.56 3.79 -18.80
N ARG A 10 5.97 3.07 -17.77
CA ARG A 10 5.08 2.43 -16.80
C ARG A 10 5.12 3.17 -15.46
N PRO A 11 4.04 3.15 -14.70
CA PRO A 11 4.01 3.73 -13.36
C PRO A 11 4.92 2.96 -12.39
N VAL A 12 5.19 3.62 -11.28
CA VAL A 12 5.85 3.04 -10.11
C VAL A 12 4.84 2.95 -8.98
N HIS A 13 4.76 1.79 -8.36
CA HIS A 13 3.92 1.54 -7.20
C HIS A 13 4.79 1.30 -5.97
N LEU A 14 4.54 2.06 -4.90
CA LEU A 14 5.18 1.89 -3.61
C LEU A 14 4.20 1.23 -2.66
N MET A 15 4.49 0.05 -2.15
CA MET A 15 3.64 -0.61 -1.16
C MET A 15 4.38 -0.89 0.13
N GLY A 16 3.70 -0.79 1.26
CA GLY A 16 4.28 -1.11 2.56
C GLY A 16 3.60 -0.43 3.74
N LEU A 17 4.17 -0.66 4.91
CA LEU A 17 3.61 -0.27 6.20
C LEU A 17 3.78 1.22 6.47
N LEU A 18 2.66 1.90 6.68
CA LEU A 18 2.59 3.27 7.19
C LEU A 18 2.64 3.23 8.72
N THR A 19 3.79 3.55 9.29
CA THR A 19 4.08 3.43 10.73
C THR A 19 5.10 4.48 11.16
N ASP A 20 5.54 4.41 12.40
CA ASP A 20 6.64 5.22 12.93
C ASP A 20 7.99 4.48 12.95
N VAL A 21 8.99 5.10 13.58
CA VAL A 21 10.36 4.54 13.67
C VAL A 21 10.49 3.38 14.67
N GLN A 22 9.46 3.05 15.43
CA GLN A 22 9.49 1.99 16.44
C GLN A 22 9.21 0.61 15.81
N SER A 23 8.56 0.58 14.63
CA SER A 23 8.26 -0.68 13.98
C SER A 23 9.53 -1.35 13.43
N ALA A 24 9.63 -2.66 13.67
CA ALA A 24 10.68 -3.47 13.07
C ALA A 24 10.44 -3.77 11.57
N HIS A 25 9.25 -3.46 11.05
CA HIS A 25 8.87 -3.81 9.68
C HIS A 25 9.20 -2.72 8.67
N ALA A 26 9.03 -1.46 9.02
CA ALA A 26 9.28 -0.34 8.12
C ALA A 26 9.79 0.89 8.89
N ASN A 27 10.45 1.78 8.19
CA ASN A 27 10.84 3.08 8.70
C ASN A 27 10.33 4.16 7.73
N PRO A 28 9.57 5.17 8.20
CA PRO A 28 9.03 6.19 7.33
C PRO A 28 10.11 6.94 6.51
N LYS A 29 11.33 7.04 7.03
CA LYS A 29 12.46 7.66 6.30
C LYS A 29 12.81 6.91 5.01
N HIS A 30 12.61 5.58 4.96
CA HIS A 30 12.83 4.81 3.72
C HIS A 30 11.81 5.20 2.65
N LEU A 31 10.53 5.33 3.03
CA LEU A 31 9.49 5.80 2.10
C LEU A 31 9.79 7.22 1.62
N TYR A 32 10.14 8.14 2.52
CA TYR A 32 10.47 9.52 2.15
C TYR A 32 11.69 9.60 1.22
N ALA A 33 12.71 8.77 1.47
CA ALA A 33 13.88 8.68 0.59
C ALA A 33 13.52 8.14 -0.81
N LEU A 34 12.59 7.20 -0.91
CA LEU A 34 12.07 6.72 -2.19
C LEU A 34 11.30 7.81 -2.94
N LEU A 35 10.44 8.58 -2.27
CA LEU A 35 9.74 9.71 -2.88
C LEU A 35 10.73 10.76 -3.41
N ASP A 36 11.74 11.11 -2.62
CA ASP A 36 12.81 12.03 -3.05
C ASP A 36 13.62 11.46 -4.22
N PHE A 37 13.91 10.17 -4.21
CA PHE A 37 14.60 9.50 -5.31
C PHE A 37 13.79 9.56 -6.61
N PHE A 38 12.49 9.20 -6.58
CA PHE A 38 11.66 9.25 -7.79
C PHE A 38 11.46 10.67 -8.29
N ARG A 39 11.39 11.66 -7.40
CA ARG A 39 11.35 13.08 -7.78
C ARG A 39 12.64 13.51 -8.53
N LYS A 40 13.82 13.15 -8.01
CA LYS A 40 15.11 13.43 -8.66
C LYS A 40 15.23 12.73 -10.01
N GLU A 41 14.66 11.55 -10.12
CA GLU A 41 14.63 10.77 -11.35
C GLU A 41 13.49 11.17 -12.32
N GLU A 42 12.74 12.23 -11.99
CA GLU A 42 11.63 12.77 -12.80
C GLU A 42 10.51 11.75 -13.10
N GLN A 43 10.36 10.72 -12.25
CA GLN A 43 9.26 9.77 -12.34
C GLN A 43 7.96 10.43 -11.86
N LYS A 44 7.03 10.70 -12.78
CA LYS A 44 5.78 11.43 -12.47
C LYS A 44 4.68 10.55 -11.92
N GLU A 45 4.54 9.34 -12.45
CA GLU A 45 3.48 8.41 -12.06
C GLU A 45 4.00 7.52 -10.94
N VAL A 46 3.78 7.97 -9.70
CA VAL A 46 4.12 7.24 -8.47
C VAL A 46 2.86 7.08 -7.63
N TYR A 47 2.47 5.84 -7.39
CA TYR A 47 1.27 5.49 -6.64
C TYR A 47 1.62 4.73 -5.36
N LEU A 48 0.91 5.02 -4.28
CA LEU A 48 1.15 4.42 -2.96
C LEU A 48 0.00 3.48 -2.59
N HIS A 49 0.38 2.29 -2.11
CA HIS A 49 -0.49 1.30 -1.51
C HIS A 49 -0.06 1.15 -0.04
N LEU A 50 -0.81 1.78 0.86
CA LEU A 50 -0.43 1.93 2.25
C LEU A 50 -1.07 0.88 3.14
N PHE A 51 -0.27 0.26 4.01
CA PHE A 51 -0.74 -0.64 5.04
C PHE A 51 -0.66 0.06 6.40
N THR A 52 -1.79 0.22 7.08
CA THR A 52 -1.84 0.85 8.40
C THR A 52 -1.44 -0.13 9.49
N ASP A 53 -0.82 0.36 10.57
CA ASP A 53 -0.14 -0.48 11.57
C ASP A 53 -1.06 -0.88 12.75
N GLY A 54 -1.21 -0.04 13.74
CA GLY A 54 -2.03 -0.29 14.92
C GLY A 54 -1.59 -1.45 15.83
N ARG A 55 -0.39 -2.01 15.59
CA ARG A 55 0.17 -3.13 16.35
C ARG A 55 1.54 -2.81 16.92
N ASP A 56 2.46 -2.30 16.10
CA ASP A 56 3.76 -1.78 16.54
C ASP A 56 3.63 -0.30 16.93
N SER A 57 2.54 0.35 16.52
CA SER A 57 2.12 1.71 16.86
C SER A 57 0.74 1.73 17.52
N PRO A 58 0.33 2.83 18.16
CA PRO A 58 -1.00 2.95 18.76
C PRO A 58 -2.13 2.71 17.75
N PRO A 59 -3.30 2.19 18.21
CA PRO A 59 -4.37 1.70 17.33
C PRO A 59 -5.04 2.74 16.42
N HIS A 60 -4.89 4.03 16.69
CA HIS A 60 -5.49 5.14 15.95
C HIS A 60 -4.45 6.22 15.61
N SER A 61 -3.31 5.82 15.07
CA SER A 61 -2.19 6.71 14.73
C SER A 61 -2.04 6.97 13.23
N ALA A 62 -2.78 6.25 12.39
CA ALA A 62 -2.67 6.33 10.94
C ALA A 62 -2.90 7.74 10.40
N VAL A 63 -3.82 8.53 10.99
CA VAL A 63 -4.07 9.94 10.62
C VAL A 63 -2.80 10.79 10.78
N LYS A 64 -2.05 10.59 11.88
CA LYS A 64 -0.81 11.30 12.13
C LYS A 64 0.24 10.92 11.10
N PHE A 65 0.44 9.64 10.87
CA PHE A 65 1.44 9.14 9.90
C PHE A 65 1.10 9.55 8.47
N LEU A 66 -0.19 9.58 8.13
CA LEU A 66 -0.64 10.07 6.83
C LEU A 66 -0.34 11.55 6.63
N ARG A 67 -0.55 12.38 7.66
CA ARG A 67 -0.20 13.81 7.62
C ARG A 67 1.29 14.02 7.40
N ASP A 68 2.14 13.26 8.12
CA ASP A 68 3.59 13.33 7.96
C ASP A 68 4.01 12.88 6.55
N LEU A 69 3.39 11.83 6.01
CA LEU A 69 3.60 11.38 4.63
C LEU A 69 3.19 12.45 3.63
N ARG A 70 2.02 13.07 3.77
CA ARG A 70 1.54 14.16 2.88
C ARG A 70 2.55 15.30 2.76
N SER A 71 3.21 15.65 3.88
CA SER A 71 4.25 16.69 3.88
C SER A 71 5.48 16.32 3.04
N ASN A 72 5.67 15.06 2.73
CA ASN A 72 6.76 14.54 1.92
C ASN A 72 6.37 14.21 0.47
N MET A 73 5.08 14.17 0.16
CA MET A 73 4.56 13.99 -1.20
C MET A 73 4.62 15.33 -1.96
N LYS A 74 5.62 15.52 -2.82
CA LYS A 74 5.93 16.82 -3.46
C LYS A 74 6.01 16.78 -4.98
N ASN A 75 5.69 15.64 -5.60
CA ASN A 75 5.84 15.43 -7.03
C ASN A 75 4.57 14.93 -7.71
N GLY A 76 3.40 15.12 -7.07
CA GLY A 76 2.11 14.66 -7.59
C GLY A 76 1.83 13.18 -7.31
N GLU A 77 2.57 12.58 -6.39
CA GLU A 77 2.31 11.21 -5.94
C GLU A 77 0.87 11.06 -5.43
N LYS A 78 0.24 9.93 -5.68
CA LYS A 78 -1.14 9.66 -5.25
C LYS A 78 -1.22 8.38 -4.43
N ILE A 79 -2.11 8.38 -3.45
CA ILE A 79 -2.45 7.17 -2.71
C ILE A 79 -3.55 6.45 -3.48
N ALA A 80 -3.31 5.20 -3.84
CA ALA A 80 -4.24 4.38 -4.61
C ALA A 80 -5.07 3.45 -3.72
N THR A 81 -4.47 2.88 -2.68
CA THR A 81 -5.18 2.04 -1.71
C THR A 81 -4.66 2.27 -0.29
N ILE A 82 -5.53 2.04 0.69
CA ILE A 82 -5.18 1.98 2.10
C ILE A 82 -5.91 0.81 2.78
N MET A 83 -5.22 0.09 3.66
CA MET A 83 -5.77 -1.07 4.35
C MET A 83 -4.96 -1.43 5.59
N GLY A 84 -5.55 -2.10 6.54
CA GLY A 84 -4.85 -2.60 7.72
C GLY A 84 -3.83 -3.69 7.39
N ARG A 85 -2.74 -3.73 8.16
CA ARG A 85 -1.71 -4.78 8.05
C ARG A 85 -2.26 -6.20 8.23
N PHE A 86 -3.42 -6.34 8.85
CA PHE A 86 -4.14 -7.59 9.01
C PHE A 86 -4.38 -8.30 7.67
N TYR A 87 -4.68 -7.54 6.63
CA TYR A 87 -4.91 -8.06 5.28
C TYR A 87 -3.60 -8.20 4.49
N ALA A 88 -2.85 -7.11 4.36
CA ALA A 88 -1.71 -7.03 3.45
C ALA A 88 -0.41 -7.66 4.01
N MET A 89 -0.34 -7.92 5.32
CA MET A 89 0.84 -8.44 5.98
C MET A 89 0.55 -9.75 6.74
N ASP A 90 -0.38 -10.56 6.26
CA ASP A 90 -0.60 -11.89 6.81
C ASP A 90 0.63 -12.79 6.57
N ARG A 91 0.90 -13.69 7.52
CA ARG A 91 1.96 -14.71 7.44
C ARG A 91 1.48 -16.10 7.89
N ALA A 92 0.19 -16.18 8.22
CA ALA A 92 -0.42 -17.40 8.75
C ALA A 92 -1.06 -18.25 7.64
N LYS A 93 -0.88 -17.86 6.37
CA LYS A 93 -1.50 -18.49 5.18
C LYS A 93 -3.02 -18.41 5.20
N LEU A 94 -3.56 -17.34 5.76
CA LEU A 94 -4.97 -17.00 5.64
C LEU A 94 -5.17 -16.25 4.30
N TRP A 95 -5.24 -17.06 3.24
CA TRP A 95 -5.16 -16.56 1.86
C TRP A 95 -6.25 -15.56 1.50
N GLU A 96 -7.44 -15.69 2.07
CA GLU A 96 -8.56 -14.73 1.90
C GLU A 96 -8.17 -13.29 2.26
N ARG A 97 -7.29 -13.11 3.26
CA ARG A 97 -6.77 -11.78 3.61
C ARG A 97 -5.85 -11.24 2.54
N THR A 98 -4.95 -12.10 2.05
CA THR A 98 -4.02 -11.74 0.97
C THR A 98 -4.77 -11.45 -0.32
N GLU A 99 -5.77 -12.24 -0.66
CA GLU A 99 -6.64 -12.05 -1.81
C GLU A 99 -7.36 -10.71 -1.74
N SER A 100 -7.98 -10.38 -0.60
CA SER A 100 -8.64 -9.09 -0.41
C SER A 100 -7.70 -7.90 -0.63
N ALA A 101 -6.47 -7.98 -0.10
CA ALA A 101 -5.46 -6.96 -0.32
C ALA A 101 -5.01 -6.89 -1.79
N TYR A 102 -4.78 -8.03 -2.41
CA TYR A 102 -4.38 -8.13 -3.81
C TYR A 102 -5.48 -7.59 -4.75
N HIS A 103 -6.74 -7.98 -4.54
CA HIS A 103 -7.86 -7.49 -5.35
C HIS A 103 -8.02 -5.97 -5.28
N ALA A 104 -7.82 -5.38 -4.11
CA ALA A 104 -7.85 -3.92 -3.98
C ALA A 104 -6.73 -3.25 -4.79
N MET A 105 -5.52 -3.80 -4.76
CA MET A 105 -4.36 -3.21 -5.44
C MET A 105 -4.32 -3.46 -6.94
N VAL A 106 -4.76 -4.64 -7.41
CA VAL A 106 -4.62 -5.07 -8.81
C VAL A 106 -5.89 -4.85 -9.61
N PHE A 107 -7.05 -5.18 -9.04
CA PHE A 107 -8.33 -5.05 -9.76
C PHE A 107 -9.11 -3.80 -9.38
N GLY A 108 -8.66 -3.02 -8.39
CA GLY A 108 -9.43 -1.91 -7.85
C GLY A 108 -10.72 -2.35 -7.17
N MET A 109 -10.75 -3.59 -6.67
CA MET A 109 -11.89 -4.23 -6.01
C MET A 109 -11.62 -4.32 -4.51
N GLY A 110 -11.87 -3.22 -3.81
CA GLY A 110 -11.77 -3.17 -2.35
C GLY A 110 -13.11 -3.50 -1.68
N HIS A 111 -13.07 -3.92 -0.43
CA HIS A 111 -14.29 -4.04 0.39
C HIS A 111 -14.92 -2.68 0.65
N CYS A 112 -14.11 -1.62 0.66
CA CYS A 112 -14.51 -0.24 0.82
C CYS A 112 -13.94 0.63 -0.30
N THR A 113 -14.58 1.79 -0.54
CA THR A 113 -14.09 2.83 -1.44
C THR A 113 -14.17 4.17 -0.74
N ALA A 114 -13.23 5.06 -1.03
CA ALA A 114 -13.21 6.42 -0.50
C ALA A 114 -12.62 7.39 -1.54
N THR A 115 -12.84 8.70 -1.37
CA THR A 115 -12.27 9.72 -2.26
C THR A 115 -10.87 10.16 -1.82
N SER A 116 -10.49 9.83 -0.59
CA SER A 116 -9.15 10.11 -0.05
C SER A 116 -8.76 9.08 1.01
N ALA A 117 -7.47 8.99 1.30
CA ALA A 117 -6.98 8.14 2.39
C ALA A 117 -7.44 8.65 3.77
N GLU A 118 -7.60 9.95 3.92
CA GLU A 118 -8.11 10.59 5.13
C GLU A 118 -9.57 10.18 5.41
N GLU A 119 -10.41 10.19 4.38
CA GLU A 119 -11.79 9.72 4.44
C GLU A 119 -11.85 8.22 4.78
N ALA A 120 -11.05 7.40 4.10
CA ALA A 120 -10.97 5.97 4.36
C ALA A 120 -10.66 5.64 5.83
N ILE A 121 -9.68 6.33 6.43
CA ILE A 121 -9.32 6.15 7.84
C ILE A 121 -10.45 6.64 8.75
N SER A 122 -11.02 7.80 8.46
CA SER A 122 -12.11 8.37 9.27
C SER A 122 -13.33 7.46 9.30
N GLU A 123 -13.74 6.93 8.14
CA GLU A 123 -14.85 6.00 8.04
C GLU A 123 -14.58 4.67 8.72
N ALA A 124 -13.34 4.16 8.63
CA ALA A 124 -12.93 2.96 9.36
C ALA A 124 -13.07 3.15 10.88
N TYR A 125 -12.60 4.28 11.40
CA TYR A 125 -12.74 4.60 12.82
C TYR A 125 -14.21 4.78 13.24
N ASN A 126 -15.05 5.36 12.39
CA ASN A 126 -16.49 5.47 12.64
C ASN A 126 -17.18 4.10 12.69
N ARG A 127 -16.66 3.09 11.98
CA ARG A 127 -17.12 1.68 12.08
C ARG A 127 -16.54 0.94 13.29
N GLY A 128 -15.67 1.57 14.09
CA GLY A 128 -15.01 0.95 15.25
C GLY A 128 -13.77 0.12 14.87
N GLU A 129 -13.27 0.24 13.64
CA GLU A 129 -12.03 -0.40 13.21
C GLU A 129 -10.82 0.35 13.80
N THR A 130 -9.74 -0.39 14.08
CA THR A 130 -8.44 0.19 14.41
C THR A 130 -7.53 0.14 13.19
N ASP A 131 -6.38 0.81 13.25
CA ASP A 131 -5.40 0.82 12.15
C ASP A 131 -5.05 -0.58 11.66
N GLU A 132 -4.92 -1.57 12.56
CA GLU A 132 -4.59 -2.94 12.18
C GLU A 132 -5.64 -3.57 11.25
N TYR A 133 -6.91 -3.18 11.38
CA TYR A 133 -8.06 -3.84 10.76
C TYR A 133 -8.79 -2.98 9.72
N ILE A 134 -8.28 -1.81 9.35
CA ILE A 134 -8.90 -1.00 8.29
C ILE A 134 -9.15 -1.87 7.06
N CYS A 135 -10.40 -1.95 6.64
CA CYS A 135 -10.77 -2.80 5.51
C CYS A 135 -10.05 -2.36 4.22
N PRO A 136 -9.72 -3.28 3.29
CA PRO A 136 -9.10 -2.93 2.02
C PRO A 136 -9.94 -1.90 1.27
N THR A 137 -9.44 -0.66 1.24
CA THR A 137 -10.12 0.51 0.68
C THR A 137 -9.40 1.01 -0.56
N VAL A 138 -10.13 1.11 -1.65
CA VAL A 138 -9.66 1.69 -2.92
C VAL A 138 -9.96 3.19 -2.93
N ILE A 139 -8.95 4.00 -3.19
CA ILE A 139 -9.13 5.43 -3.39
C ILE A 139 -9.56 5.69 -4.82
N SER A 140 -10.67 6.40 -4.98
CA SER A 140 -11.32 6.63 -6.27
C SER A 140 -11.47 8.11 -6.57
N GLU A 141 -11.16 8.49 -7.81
CA GLU A 141 -11.46 9.80 -8.38
C GLU A 141 -12.48 9.61 -9.52
N ASN A 142 -13.56 10.37 -9.51
CA ASN A 142 -14.63 10.27 -10.53
C ASN A 142 -15.16 8.82 -10.70
N LYS A 143 -15.36 8.11 -9.60
CA LYS A 143 -15.85 6.71 -9.55
C LYS A 143 -14.92 5.69 -10.20
N LYS A 144 -13.65 6.03 -10.42
CA LYS A 144 -12.64 5.11 -10.93
C LYS A 144 -11.49 5.02 -9.92
N PRO A 145 -10.85 3.86 -9.74
CA PRO A 145 -9.64 3.77 -8.94
C PRO A 145 -8.59 4.78 -9.39
N VAL A 146 -7.91 5.42 -8.44
CA VAL A 146 -6.79 6.34 -8.72
C VAL A 146 -5.72 5.66 -9.54
N ALA A 147 -5.37 4.43 -9.17
CA ALA A 147 -4.50 3.54 -9.93
C ALA A 147 -4.69 2.09 -9.48
N THR A 148 -4.34 1.16 -10.37
CA THR A 148 -4.21 -0.28 -10.08
C THR A 148 -2.84 -0.74 -10.58
N ILE A 149 -2.29 -1.80 -9.95
CA ILE A 149 -1.04 -2.40 -10.38
C ILE A 149 -1.34 -3.29 -11.59
N GLY A 150 -0.79 -2.94 -12.73
CA GLY A 150 -0.94 -3.68 -13.98
C GLY A 150 0.31 -4.48 -14.34
N ASP A 151 0.18 -5.30 -15.38
CA ASP A 151 1.31 -6.06 -15.92
C ASP A 151 2.44 -5.12 -16.35
N ASN A 152 3.66 -5.51 -16.00
CA ASN A 152 4.88 -4.75 -16.27
C ASN A 152 5.02 -3.41 -15.53
N ASP A 153 4.18 -3.10 -14.55
CA ASP A 153 4.41 -1.98 -13.65
C ASP A 153 5.59 -2.28 -12.70
N ALA A 154 6.25 -1.23 -12.25
CA ALA A 154 7.34 -1.37 -11.30
C ALA A 154 6.81 -1.26 -9.86
N VAL A 155 6.96 -2.32 -9.08
CA VAL A 155 6.51 -2.35 -7.68
C VAL A 155 7.72 -2.34 -6.74
N TYR A 156 7.70 -1.46 -5.76
CA TYR A 156 8.67 -1.37 -4.68
C TYR A 156 7.97 -1.65 -3.35
N PHE A 157 8.33 -2.75 -2.71
CA PHE A 157 7.87 -3.05 -1.36
C PHE A 157 8.88 -2.51 -0.36
N PHE A 158 8.55 -1.43 0.34
CA PHE A 158 9.53 -0.72 1.19
C PHE A 158 9.65 -1.24 2.62
N ASN A 159 8.99 -2.34 2.97
CA ASN A 159 9.21 -3.01 4.26
C ASN A 159 10.62 -3.61 4.33
N ALA A 160 11.33 -3.31 5.41
CA ALA A 160 12.69 -3.83 5.63
C ALA A 160 12.69 -5.29 6.11
N ARG A 161 11.67 -5.69 6.91
CA ARG A 161 11.53 -7.04 7.43
C ARG A 161 10.67 -7.90 6.52
N SER A 162 11.19 -9.05 6.09
CA SER A 162 10.62 -9.88 5.03
C SER A 162 9.52 -10.85 5.46
N ASP A 163 9.43 -11.25 6.74
CA ASP A 163 8.56 -12.34 7.19
C ASP A 163 7.06 -12.10 6.86
N ARG A 164 6.59 -10.86 6.97
CA ARG A 164 5.22 -10.48 6.65
C ARG A 164 5.04 -9.93 5.21
N ALA A 165 6.12 -9.77 4.46
CA ALA A 165 6.06 -9.37 3.05
C ALA A 165 5.93 -10.57 2.10
N ARG A 166 6.40 -11.76 2.52
CA ARG A 166 6.52 -12.93 1.65
C ARG A 166 5.20 -13.38 1.05
N GLN A 167 4.13 -13.41 1.85
CA GLN A 167 2.85 -13.98 1.41
C GLN A 167 2.22 -13.14 0.31
N ILE A 168 2.10 -11.83 0.50
CA ILE A 168 1.56 -10.94 -0.52
C ILE A 168 2.49 -10.84 -1.75
N THR A 169 3.82 -10.88 -1.56
CA THR A 169 4.77 -10.87 -2.67
C THR A 169 4.59 -12.10 -3.57
N LYS A 170 4.31 -13.28 -3.00
CA LYS A 170 4.03 -14.49 -3.80
C LYS A 170 2.85 -14.29 -4.75
N ALA A 171 1.80 -13.61 -4.33
CA ALA A 171 0.64 -13.34 -5.16
C ALA A 171 0.99 -12.53 -6.42
N PHE A 172 2.04 -11.69 -6.35
CA PHE A 172 2.51 -10.90 -7.50
C PHE A 172 3.50 -11.63 -8.41
N VAL A 173 4.30 -12.56 -7.87
CA VAL A 173 5.46 -13.07 -8.62
C VAL A 173 5.44 -14.59 -8.85
N GLN A 174 4.58 -15.33 -8.15
CA GLN A 174 4.53 -16.78 -8.28
C GLN A 174 3.57 -17.18 -9.39
N SER A 175 4.08 -17.79 -10.45
CA SER A 175 3.27 -18.39 -11.52
C SER A 175 2.34 -19.47 -10.95
N GLY A 176 1.06 -19.44 -11.31
CA GLY A 176 0.07 -20.42 -10.86
C GLY A 176 -0.27 -20.32 -9.36
N PHE A 177 -0.10 -19.12 -8.76
CA PHE A 177 -0.37 -18.89 -7.34
C PHE A 177 -1.77 -19.35 -6.93
N GLU A 178 -2.79 -19.04 -7.71
CA GLU A 178 -4.20 -19.40 -7.44
C GLU A 178 -4.40 -20.93 -7.37
N THR A 179 -3.73 -21.68 -8.23
CA THR A 179 -3.85 -23.16 -8.24
C THR A 179 -3.07 -23.84 -7.13
N LEU A 180 -2.07 -23.17 -6.57
CA LEU A 180 -1.19 -23.74 -5.54
C LEU A 180 -1.64 -23.42 -4.11
N ASN A 181 -2.40 -22.36 -3.92
CA ASN A 181 -2.71 -21.81 -2.61
C ASN A 181 -4.21 -21.47 -2.42
N GLY A 182 -5.03 -21.59 -3.46
CA GLY A 182 -6.46 -21.33 -3.43
C GLY A 182 -7.29 -22.58 -3.40
#